data_d4eec580f60dd481f37abc3245a03a82
#
_entry.id   d4eec580f60dd481f37abc3245a03a82
#
_cell.length_a   1.000
_cell.length_b   1.000
_cell.length_c   1.000
_cell.angle_alpha   90.00
_cell.angle_beta   90.00
_cell.angle_gamma   90.00
#
_symmetry.space_group_name_H-M   'P 1'
#
loop_
_entity.id
_entity.type
_entity.pdbx_description
1 polymer ?
#
loop_
_entity_poly.entity_id
_entity_poly.type
_entity_poly.pdbx_seq_one_letter_code
_entity_poly.pdbx_strand_id
1 'polypeptide(L)'
;MNKFVVNLLDAEAADALRFGPKTANQAILAHGGLPTPGGFCLGADAYNYQLESLGLAESAEKAMSLPFLESRGYVADVRIGLFSEPIQQQIREELVTAYQALVDSFGGRIAVRSSSLMEDTEGSSFAGQFQTFLGIDTEEDFLTALRACWGALWSPRAMRYMDDKNIKATDTAMAVLVQPLVEAEVSGGGLSQTSNGGMSISAAWGFGESLAQGEVVPDRYDLSSEGEIVEVINGQEFEHSIHCHTHHGGISENNKKNKDKPSNEENLSQRQCLTMSQVNEIAAYMKKAEKIIGQAVEVEWAADVSGIKMLQARPLHVREVHIPDDIWNGKPSLRGHPGGIGWASGRACIVSCECEISRINPGDVLITKVAGPALVSVLPRVSGVIAELGGSTSHLASLGRERGIPMVLGIPDATQKISDGVMVAVDGVSGEVRWMPSNIS
;
A
#
# COMPACT_ATOMS: atom_id res chain seq x y z
N MET A 1 -27.85 23.24 -1.66
CA MET A 1 -26.50 22.77 -2.06
C MET A 1 -26.20 21.54 -1.23
N ASN A 2 -25.66 20.49 -1.84
CA ASN A 2 -25.18 19.35 -1.07
C ASN A 2 -23.99 19.79 -0.23
N LYS A 3 -23.87 19.27 0.99
CA LYS A 3 -22.68 19.51 1.84
C LYS A 3 -21.47 18.84 1.21
N PHE A 4 -20.32 19.51 1.20
CA PHE A 4 -19.06 18.91 0.75
C PHE A 4 -18.54 17.86 1.73
N VAL A 5 -18.80 18.06 3.03
CA VAL A 5 -18.35 17.21 4.12
C VAL A 5 -19.49 16.38 4.67
N VAL A 6 -19.27 15.05 4.79
CA VAL A 6 -20.26 14.08 5.26
C VAL A 6 -19.60 13.20 6.34
N ASN A 7 -20.36 12.85 7.40
CA ASN A 7 -19.85 11.91 8.39
C ASN A 7 -19.70 10.51 7.78
N LEU A 8 -18.66 9.77 8.13
CA LEU A 8 -18.41 8.43 7.58
C LEU A 8 -19.56 7.44 7.88
N LEU A 9 -20.31 7.67 8.97
CA LEU A 9 -21.45 6.84 9.36
C LEU A 9 -22.76 7.25 8.68
N ASP A 10 -22.79 8.33 7.91
CA ASP A 10 -23.96 8.69 7.12
C ASP A 10 -24.07 7.79 5.87
N ALA A 11 -25.29 7.45 5.46
CA ALA A 11 -25.52 6.58 4.31
C ALA A 11 -24.89 7.11 3.01
N GLU A 12 -24.80 8.43 2.86
CA GLU A 12 -24.18 9.08 1.70
C GLU A 12 -22.68 8.73 1.55
N ALA A 13 -21.97 8.47 2.64
CA ALA A 13 -20.53 8.16 2.61
C ALA A 13 -20.20 6.85 1.86
N ALA A 14 -21.21 5.98 1.64
CA ALA A 14 -21.10 4.75 0.88
C ALA A 14 -21.15 4.97 -0.66
N ASP A 15 -21.35 6.21 -1.12
CA ASP A 15 -21.35 6.55 -2.55
C ASP A 15 -19.90 6.64 -3.09
N ALA A 16 -19.44 5.59 -3.74
CA ALA A 16 -18.11 5.53 -4.33
C ALA A 16 -17.91 6.52 -5.48
N LEU A 17 -18.95 6.95 -6.18
CA LEU A 17 -18.88 7.94 -7.25
C LEU A 17 -18.62 9.35 -6.73
N ARG A 18 -18.89 9.58 -5.45
CA ARG A 18 -18.67 10.87 -4.79
C ARG A 18 -17.48 10.87 -3.84
N PHE A 19 -17.26 9.79 -3.10
CA PHE A 19 -16.25 9.74 -2.04
C PHE A 19 -15.08 8.79 -2.33
N GLY A 20 -15.09 8.14 -3.50
CA GLY A 20 -14.11 7.15 -3.91
C GLY A 20 -14.30 5.79 -3.22
N PRO A 21 -13.86 4.69 -3.85
CA PRO A 21 -14.05 3.34 -3.33
C PRO A 21 -13.43 3.11 -1.95
N LYS A 22 -12.28 3.70 -1.66
CA LYS A 22 -11.63 3.57 -0.35
C LYS A 22 -12.52 4.08 0.79
N THR A 23 -13.08 5.27 0.64
CA THR A 23 -14.00 5.87 1.63
C THR A 23 -15.31 5.11 1.68
N ALA A 24 -15.89 4.79 0.52
CA ALA A 24 -17.15 4.08 0.44
C ALA A 24 -17.07 2.69 1.10
N ASN A 25 -16.01 1.95 0.85
CA ASN A 25 -15.78 0.66 1.50
C ASN A 25 -15.66 0.80 3.02
N GLN A 26 -14.97 1.83 3.53
CA GLN A 26 -14.91 2.10 4.97
C GLN A 26 -16.30 2.38 5.57
N ALA A 27 -17.12 3.19 4.91
CA ALA A 27 -18.50 3.44 5.34
C ALA A 27 -19.34 2.15 5.34
N ILE A 28 -19.23 1.34 4.28
CA ILE A 28 -19.94 0.07 4.16
C ILE A 28 -19.52 -0.92 5.27
N LEU A 29 -18.22 -1.01 5.59
CA LEU A 29 -17.72 -1.84 6.70
C LEU A 29 -18.27 -1.38 8.05
N ALA A 30 -18.28 -0.06 8.30
CA ALA A 30 -18.81 0.52 9.52
C ALA A 30 -20.31 0.26 9.66
N HIS A 31 -21.11 0.45 8.59
CA HIS A 31 -22.53 0.13 8.56
C HIS A 31 -22.79 -1.36 8.77
N GLY A 32 -21.91 -2.23 8.28
CA GLY A 32 -21.92 -3.66 8.52
C GLY A 32 -21.54 -4.04 9.96
N GLY A 33 -21.23 -3.07 10.83
CA GLY A 33 -20.87 -3.29 12.24
C GLY A 33 -19.47 -3.89 12.43
N LEU A 34 -18.53 -3.58 11.53
CA LEU A 34 -17.09 -3.79 11.76
C LEU A 34 -16.52 -2.58 12.50
N PRO A 35 -15.55 -2.79 13.42
CA PRO A 35 -14.90 -1.69 14.12
C PRO A 35 -14.02 -0.92 13.14
N THR A 36 -14.36 0.34 12.90
CA THR A 36 -13.58 1.31 12.10
C THR A 36 -13.21 2.51 12.98
N PRO A 37 -12.20 3.32 12.60
CA PRO A 37 -11.88 4.53 13.36
C PRO A 37 -13.00 5.58 13.35
N GLY A 38 -13.95 5.51 12.39
CA GLY A 38 -14.94 6.58 12.19
C GLY A 38 -14.33 7.77 11.42
N GLY A 39 -14.87 8.98 11.64
CA GLY A 39 -14.40 10.20 11.01
C GLY A 39 -15.38 10.82 10.03
N PHE A 40 -14.87 11.60 9.08
CA PHE A 40 -15.65 12.24 8.03
C PHE A 40 -14.97 12.17 6.67
N CYS A 41 -15.72 12.41 5.62
CA CYS A 41 -15.22 12.42 4.24
C CYS A 41 -15.56 13.73 3.54
N LEU A 42 -14.63 14.19 2.70
CA LEU A 42 -14.78 15.29 1.78
C LEU A 42 -15.03 14.73 0.37
N GLY A 43 -16.12 15.12 -0.25
CA GLY A 43 -16.49 14.63 -1.57
C GLY A 43 -15.59 15.16 -2.70
N ALA A 44 -15.54 14.42 -3.79
CA ALA A 44 -14.83 14.79 -5.00
C ALA A 44 -15.41 16.04 -5.67
N ASP A 45 -16.67 16.40 -5.38
CA ASP A 45 -17.31 17.65 -5.76
C ASP A 45 -16.60 18.88 -5.16
N ALA A 46 -16.03 18.77 -3.96
CA ALA A 46 -15.20 19.83 -3.38
C ALA A 46 -13.89 20.03 -4.16
N TYR A 47 -13.24 18.95 -4.58
CA TYR A 47 -12.06 19.01 -5.43
C TYR A 47 -12.37 19.72 -6.77
N ASN A 48 -13.44 19.33 -7.44
CA ASN A 48 -13.85 19.93 -8.70
C ASN A 48 -14.17 21.42 -8.52
N TYR A 49 -14.92 21.77 -7.47
CA TYR A 49 -15.23 23.16 -7.14
C TYR A 49 -13.97 24.00 -6.87
N GLN A 50 -12.98 23.45 -6.16
CA GLN A 50 -11.69 24.10 -5.93
C GLN A 50 -10.95 24.33 -7.24
N LEU A 51 -10.85 23.30 -8.09
CA LEU A 51 -10.16 23.34 -9.38
C LEU A 51 -10.75 24.43 -10.30
N GLU A 52 -12.08 24.46 -10.42
CA GLU A 52 -12.81 25.45 -11.21
C GLU A 52 -12.64 26.87 -10.66
N SER A 53 -12.79 27.04 -9.32
CA SER A 53 -12.70 28.33 -8.67
C SER A 53 -11.30 28.96 -8.74
N LEU A 54 -10.25 28.15 -8.89
CA LEU A 54 -8.89 28.60 -9.12
C LEU A 54 -8.57 28.85 -10.60
N GLY A 55 -9.52 28.62 -11.53
CA GLY A 55 -9.30 28.76 -12.97
C GLY A 55 -8.33 27.72 -13.54
N LEU A 56 -8.15 26.58 -12.89
CA LEU A 56 -7.20 25.55 -13.28
C LEU A 56 -7.80 24.53 -14.28
N ALA A 57 -9.10 24.58 -14.55
CA ALA A 57 -9.78 23.62 -15.41
C ALA A 57 -9.19 23.56 -16.83
N GLU A 58 -8.85 24.71 -17.43
CA GLU A 58 -8.22 24.77 -18.75
C GLU A 58 -6.82 24.13 -18.75
N SER A 59 -6.01 24.38 -17.70
CA SER A 59 -4.69 23.74 -17.55
C SER A 59 -4.81 22.23 -17.36
N ALA A 60 -5.81 21.77 -16.62
CA ALA A 60 -6.10 20.35 -16.42
C ALA A 60 -6.47 19.66 -17.76
N GLU A 61 -7.31 20.28 -18.57
CA GLU A 61 -7.70 19.77 -19.87
C GLU A 61 -6.52 19.73 -20.86
N LYS A 62 -5.71 20.79 -20.91
CA LYS A 62 -4.47 20.83 -21.71
C LYS A 62 -3.47 19.79 -21.29
N ALA A 63 -3.31 19.56 -19.97
CA ALA A 63 -2.43 18.52 -19.44
C ALA A 63 -2.79 17.13 -19.98
N MET A 64 -4.09 16.87 -20.24
CA MET A 64 -4.57 15.57 -20.71
C MET A 64 -4.64 15.44 -22.25
N SER A 65 -4.64 16.54 -22.95
CA SER A 65 -4.73 16.55 -24.42
C SER A 65 -3.36 16.50 -25.11
N LEU A 66 -2.27 16.81 -24.41
CA LEU A 66 -0.92 16.90 -24.93
C LEU A 66 -0.08 15.66 -24.59
N PRO A 67 0.93 15.32 -25.42
CA PRO A 67 1.90 14.29 -25.07
C PRO A 67 2.58 14.60 -23.75
N PHE A 68 2.95 13.55 -22.98
CA PHE A 68 3.50 13.64 -21.62
C PHE A 68 4.63 14.69 -21.46
N LEU A 69 5.54 14.83 -22.44
CA LEU A 69 6.63 15.81 -22.37
C LEU A 69 6.14 17.25 -22.49
N GLU A 70 5.13 17.50 -23.30
CA GLU A 70 4.54 18.82 -23.56
C GLU A 70 3.55 19.23 -22.47
N SER A 71 2.91 18.24 -21.81
CA SER A 71 1.92 18.47 -20.77
C SER A 71 2.53 18.88 -19.41
N ARG A 72 3.84 18.69 -19.20
CA ARG A 72 4.51 18.88 -17.89
C ARG A 72 4.27 20.24 -17.23
N GLY A 73 4.24 21.32 -18.04
CA GLY A 73 3.98 22.67 -17.55
C GLY A 73 2.58 22.77 -16.95
N TYR A 74 1.57 22.32 -17.68
CA TYR A 74 0.18 22.34 -17.24
C TYR A 74 -0.08 21.42 -16.03
N VAL A 75 0.54 20.25 -16.00
CA VAL A 75 0.50 19.35 -14.82
C VAL A 75 1.08 20.05 -13.60
N ALA A 76 2.21 20.74 -13.75
CA ALA A 76 2.83 21.49 -12.66
C ALA A 76 1.93 22.65 -12.20
N ASP A 77 1.33 23.41 -13.13
CA ASP A 77 0.43 24.52 -12.81
C ASP A 77 -0.76 24.06 -11.96
N VAL A 78 -1.43 22.96 -12.38
CA VAL A 78 -2.55 22.42 -11.63
C VAL A 78 -2.11 21.93 -10.24
N ARG A 79 -1.01 21.19 -10.17
CA ARG A 79 -0.50 20.66 -8.92
C ARG A 79 -0.10 21.76 -7.94
N ILE A 80 0.64 22.76 -8.41
CA ILE A 80 1.08 23.90 -7.59
C ILE A 80 -0.13 24.72 -7.15
N GLY A 81 -1.07 25.01 -8.05
CA GLY A 81 -2.28 25.75 -7.73
C GLY A 81 -3.11 25.07 -6.65
N LEU A 82 -3.39 23.77 -6.78
CA LEU A 82 -4.12 23.02 -5.76
C LEU A 82 -3.41 22.97 -4.40
N PHE A 83 -2.07 22.95 -4.39
CA PHE A 83 -1.29 22.89 -3.15
C PHE A 83 -1.08 24.26 -2.50
N SER A 84 -0.79 25.30 -3.27
CA SER A 84 -0.36 26.60 -2.77
C SER A 84 -1.49 27.58 -2.50
N GLU A 85 -2.58 27.48 -3.30
CA GLU A 85 -3.69 28.41 -3.20
C GLU A 85 -4.60 28.07 -2.00
N PRO A 86 -5.24 29.05 -1.38
CA PRO A 86 -6.18 28.84 -0.28
C PRO A 86 -7.37 27.97 -0.72
N ILE A 87 -7.84 27.16 0.22
CA ILE A 87 -9.10 26.43 0.06
C ILE A 87 -10.24 27.42 0.03
N GLN A 88 -11.16 27.27 -0.92
CA GLN A 88 -12.33 28.13 -1.07
C GLN A 88 -13.13 28.20 0.24
N GLN A 89 -13.57 29.41 0.59
CA GLN A 89 -14.13 29.66 1.91
C GLN A 89 -15.28 28.71 2.28
N GLN A 90 -16.15 28.43 1.32
CA GLN A 90 -17.30 27.55 1.53
C GLN A 90 -16.88 26.10 1.92
N ILE A 91 -15.84 25.57 1.27
CA ILE A 91 -15.30 24.24 1.63
C ILE A 91 -14.59 24.33 2.98
N ARG A 92 -13.79 25.38 3.19
CA ARG A 92 -12.99 25.56 4.40
C ARG A 92 -13.87 25.63 5.65
N GLU A 93 -15.00 26.33 5.63
CA GLU A 93 -15.93 26.45 6.76
C GLU A 93 -16.49 25.07 7.18
N GLU A 94 -16.92 24.24 6.22
CA GLU A 94 -17.39 22.89 6.50
C GLU A 94 -16.26 21.99 7.06
N LEU A 95 -15.06 22.06 6.45
CA LEU A 95 -13.90 21.28 6.87
C LEU A 95 -13.44 21.60 8.30
N VAL A 96 -13.28 22.88 8.62
CA VAL A 96 -12.84 23.32 9.94
C VAL A 96 -13.86 22.93 11.01
N THR A 97 -15.16 23.08 10.70
CA THR A 97 -16.23 22.65 11.61
C THR A 97 -16.16 21.13 11.87
N ALA A 98 -15.99 20.33 10.84
CA ALA A 98 -15.90 18.87 10.97
C ALA A 98 -14.61 18.43 11.67
N TYR A 99 -13.47 19.06 11.35
CA TYR A 99 -12.18 18.84 12.02
C TYR A 99 -12.28 19.11 13.52
N GLN A 100 -12.80 20.27 13.89
CA GLN A 100 -12.93 20.64 15.31
C GLN A 100 -13.85 19.66 16.06
N ALA A 101 -15.00 19.32 15.47
CA ALA A 101 -15.91 18.35 16.07
C ALA A 101 -15.26 16.96 16.23
N LEU A 102 -14.42 16.53 15.27
CA LEU A 102 -13.69 15.28 15.37
C LEU A 102 -12.66 15.33 16.50
N VAL A 103 -11.80 16.35 16.53
CA VAL A 103 -10.75 16.52 17.57
C VAL A 103 -11.36 16.63 18.95
N ASP A 104 -12.44 17.40 19.13
CA ASP A 104 -13.12 17.57 20.41
C ASP A 104 -13.73 16.25 20.91
N SER A 105 -14.16 15.37 19.99
CA SER A 105 -14.81 14.11 20.36
C SER A 105 -13.83 13.04 20.84
N PHE A 106 -12.60 13.03 20.35
CA PHE A 106 -11.67 11.96 20.65
C PHE A 106 -10.31 12.41 21.22
N GLY A 107 -9.94 13.69 21.10
CA GLY A 107 -8.82 14.32 21.80
C GLY A 107 -7.43 13.90 21.32
N GLY A 108 -7.28 13.45 20.09
CA GLY A 108 -6.04 12.90 19.55
C GLY A 108 -5.67 13.42 18.16
N ARG A 109 -4.63 12.84 17.60
CA ARG A 109 -4.16 13.13 16.25
C ARG A 109 -5.04 12.48 15.20
N ILE A 110 -5.04 13.03 13.99
CA ILE A 110 -5.82 12.49 12.86
C ILE A 110 -4.95 11.93 11.75
N ALA A 111 -5.57 11.13 10.90
CA ALA A 111 -5.06 10.66 9.62
C ALA A 111 -5.88 11.27 8.49
N VAL A 112 -5.21 11.76 7.44
CA VAL A 112 -5.81 12.30 6.21
C VAL A 112 -5.41 11.40 5.05
N ARG A 113 -6.41 10.78 4.41
CA ARG A 113 -6.22 9.74 3.40
C ARG A 113 -6.85 10.17 2.09
N SER A 114 -6.09 10.12 1.01
CA SER A 114 -6.62 10.29 -0.33
C SER A 114 -7.54 9.13 -0.71
N SER A 115 -8.62 9.43 -1.44
CA SER A 115 -9.59 8.47 -1.97
C SER A 115 -9.98 8.91 -3.39
N SER A 116 -9.20 8.50 -4.37
CA SER A 116 -9.48 8.80 -5.78
C SER A 116 -10.70 8.01 -6.26
N LEU A 117 -11.53 8.61 -7.11
CA LEU A 117 -12.73 7.95 -7.66
C LEU A 117 -12.40 6.71 -8.50
N MET A 118 -11.17 6.59 -9.00
CA MET A 118 -10.70 5.47 -9.82
C MET A 118 -9.81 4.49 -9.06
N GLU A 119 -9.52 4.75 -7.77
CA GLU A 119 -8.74 3.84 -6.91
C GLU A 119 -9.57 2.60 -6.55
N ASP A 120 -8.89 1.44 -6.44
CA ASP A 120 -9.52 0.16 -6.10
C ASP A 120 -10.67 -0.27 -7.03
N THR A 121 -10.67 0.22 -8.28
CA THR A 121 -11.58 -0.25 -9.33
C THR A 121 -10.98 -1.44 -10.09
N GLU A 122 -11.78 -2.14 -10.89
CA GLU A 122 -11.32 -3.30 -11.65
C GLU A 122 -10.13 -2.94 -12.56
N GLY A 123 -8.99 -3.57 -12.31
CA GLY A 123 -7.73 -3.34 -13.05
C GLY A 123 -6.98 -2.06 -12.67
N SER A 124 -7.37 -1.35 -11.60
CA SER A 124 -6.77 -0.08 -11.20
C SER A 124 -6.74 0.09 -9.68
N SER A 125 -5.71 -0.45 -9.03
CA SER A 125 -5.57 -0.38 -7.55
C SER A 125 -5.02 0.97 -7.06
N PHE A 126 -4.27 1.70 -7.89
CA PHE A 126 -3.47 2.87 -7.48
C PHE A 126 -2.60 2.62 -6.24
N ALA A 127 -2.26 1.36 -5.94
CA ALA A 127 -1.50 1.00 -4.76
C ALA A 127 -0.19 1.81 -4.67
N GLY A 128 -0.02 2.51 -3.54
CA GLY A 128 1.14 3.35 -3.28
C GLY A 128 1.29 4.58 -4.20
N GLN A 129 0.31 4.94 -5.03
CA GLN A 129 0.38 6.15 -5.86
C GLN A 129 0.04 7.41 -5.07
N PHE A 130 -0.85 7.30 -4.09
CA PHE A 130 -1.34 8.40 -3.28
C PHE A 130 -0.82 8.32 -1.85
N GLN A 131 -0.73 9.47 -1.19
CA GLN A 131 -0.17 9.60 0.15
C GLN A 131 -1.27 9.56 1.22
N THR A 132 -0.91 9.02 2.37
CA THR A 132 -1.64 9.15 3.63
C THR A 132 -0.80 10.02 4.56
N PHE A 133 -1.41 10.98 5.22
CA PHE A 133 -0.77 11.85 6.20
C PHE A 133 -1.24 11.42 7.59
N LEU A 134 -0.30 10.99 8.41
CA LEU A 134 -0.56 10.50 9.77
C LEU A 134 -0.07 11.49 10.82
N GLY A 135 -0.68 11.48 11.99
CA GLY A 135 -0.20 12.21 13.14
C GLY A 135 -0.42 13.72 13.08
N ILE A 136 -1.45 14.17 12.36
CA ILE A 136 -1.81 15.59 12.24
C ILE A 136 -2.54 16.04 13.49
N ASP A 137 -2.08 17.14 14.10
CA ASP A 137 -2.59 17.68 15.36
C ASP A 137 -2.99 19.17 15.31
N THR A 138 -2.70 19.86 14.18
CA THR A 138 -3.10 21.26 13.99
C THR A 138 -4.05 21.44 12.80
N GLU A 139 -4.91 22.49 12.85
CA GLU A 139 -5.77 22.86 11.72
C GLU A 139 -4.95 23.22 10.48
N GLU A 140 -3.82 23.89 10.63
CA GLU A 140 -2.96 24.31 9.52
C GLU A 140 -2.35 23.10 8.80
N ASP A 141 -1.84 22.12 9.55
CA ASP A 141 -1.31 20.88 8.98
C ASP A 141 -2.41 20.05 8.34
N PHE A 142 -3.62 20.04 8.93
CA PHE A 142 -4.78 19.38 8.33
C PHE A 142 -5.13 19.96 6.95
N LEU A 143 -5.26 21.28 6.86
CA LEU A 143 -5.56 21.93 5.58
C LEU A 143 -4.42 21.79 4.56
N THR A 144 -3.19 21.70 5.03
CA THR A 144 -2.01 21.42 4.18
C THR A 144 -2.02 20.00 3.65
N ALA A 145 -2.28 19.01 4.50
CA ALA A 145 -2.40 17.60 4.11
C ALA A 145 -3.53 17.39 3.10
N LEU A 146 -4.67 18.08 3.30
CA LEU A 146 -5.78 18.02 2.37
C LEU A 146 -5.40 18.55 0.98
N ARG A 147 -4.75 19.72 0.90
CA ARG A 147 -4.25 20.26 -0.37
C ARG A 147 -3.22 19.33 -1.01
N ALA A 148 -2.37 18.69 -0.22
CA ALA A 148 -1.42 17.71 -0.69
C ALA A 148 -2.10 16.45 -1.26
N CYS A 149 -3.19 15.98 -0.65
CA CYS A 149 -4.02 14.91 -1.22
C CYS A 149 -4.57 15.30 -2.61
N TRP A 150 -5.12 16.50 -2.75
CA TRP A 150 -5.62 16.98 -4.04
C TRP A 150 -4.53 17.08 -5.10
N GLY A 151 -3.37 17.62 -4.73
CA GLY A 151 -2.21 17.73 -5.63
C GLY A 151 -1.58 16.38 -5.99
N ALA A 152 -1.81 15.33 -5.21
CA ALA A 152 -1.23 14.01 -5.45
C ALA A 152 -1.75 13.36 -6.75
N LEU A 153 -2.99 13.68 -7.18
CA LEU A 153 -3.53 13.21 -8.46
C LEU A 153 -2.67 13.65 -9.65
N TRP A 154 -2.06 14.83 -9.55
CA TRP A 154 -1.19 15.43 -10.56
C TRP A 154 0.31 15.16 -10.30
N SER A 155 0.65 14.23 -9.45
CA SER A 155 2.04 13.83 -9.27
C SER A 155 2.57 13.11 -10.52
N PRO A 156 3.87 13.24 -10.85
CA PRO A 156 4.46 12.53 -12.00
C PRO A 156 4.26 11.02 -11.95
N ARG A 157 4.18 10.47 -10.74
CA ARG A 157 3.96 9.05 -10.50
C ARG A 157 2.52 8.65 -10.81
N ALA A 158 1.54 9.37 -10.28
CA ALA A 158 0.13 9.12 -10.56
C ALA A 158 -0.19 9.33 -12.06
N MET A 159 0.37 10.37 -12.66
CA MET A 159 0.19 10.67 -14.10
C MET A 159 0.71 9.53 -14.99
N ARG A 160 1.89 8.96 -14.69
CA ARG A 160 2.41 7.79 -15.43
C ARG A 160 1.54 6.56 -15.25
N TYR A 161 1.09 6.30 -14.02
CA TYR A 161 0.21 5.17 -13.75
C TYR A 161 -1.11 5.30 -14.50
N MET A 162 -1.71 6.49 -14.53
CA MET A 162 -2.94 6.76 -15.28
C MET A 162 -2.73 6.64 -16.79
N ASP A 163 -1.59 7.11 -17.30
CA ASP A 163 -1.23 6.97 -18.73
C ASP A 163 -1.10 5.47 -19.11
N ASP A 164 -0.39 4.67 -18.31
CA ASP A 164 -0.27 3.22 -18.48
C ASP A 164 -1.65 2.50 -18.49
N LYS A 165 -2.63 3.04 -17.80
CA LYS A 165 -3.99 2.46 -17.67
C LYS A 165 -5.02 3.13 -18.60
N ASN A 166 -4.61 4.09 -19.42
CA ASN A 166 -5.50 4.91 -20.26
C ASN A 166 -6.59 5.65 -19.45
N ILE A 167 -6.29 6.07 -18.23
CA ILE A 167 -7.15 6.88 -17.37
C ILE A 167 -6.74 8.34 -17.53
N LYS A 168 -7.69 9.22 -17.80
CA LYS A 168 -7.42 10.67 -17.81
C LYS A 168 -7.66 11.26 -16.42
N ALA A 169 -6.78 12.15 -15.97
CA ALA A 169 -6.93 12.81 -14.67
C ALA A 169 -8.19 13.71 -14.62
N THR A 170 -8.72 14.12 -15.78
CA THR A 170 -10.00 14.84 -15.90
C THR A 170 -11.22 13.92 -15.77
N ASP A 171 -11.05 12.62 -15.95
CA ASP A 171 -12.13 11.64 -15.83
C ASP A 171 -12.22 11.09 -14.36
N THR A 172 -11.38 11.60 -13.48
CA THR A 172 -11.37 11.27 -12.07
C THR A 172 -11.26 12.52 -11.20
N ALA A 173 -11.45 12.35 -9.90
CA ALA A 173 -11.31 13.41 -8.92
C ALA A 173 -10.81 12.83 -7.59
N MET A 174 -10.42 13.67 -6.67
CA MET A 174 -9.84 13.27 -5.39
C MET A 174 -10.78 13.64 -4.25
N ALA A 175 -11.43 12.64 -3.69
CA ALA A 175 -12.06 12.73 -2.38
C ALA A 175 -11.03 12.50 -1.26
N VAL A 176 -11.38 12.84 -0.02
CA VAL A 176 -10.48 12.70 1.14
C VAL A 176 -11.24 12.11 2.31
N LEU A 177 -10.65 11.10 2.95
CA LEU A 177 -11.13 10.50 4.19
C LEU A 177 -10.28 11.01 5.36
N VAL A 178 -10.94 11.53 6.39
CA VAL A 178 -10.32 12.06 7.61
C VAL A 178 -10.79 11.22 8.79
N GLN A 179 -9.86 10.64 9.52
CA GLN A 179 -10.14 9.69 10.60
C GLN A 179 -9.32 10.01 11.85
N PRO A 180 -9.78 9.65 13.07
CA PRO A 180 -8.92 9.52 14.21
C PRO A 180 -7.70 8.64 13.87
N LEU A 181 -6.51 9.04 14.29
CA LEU A 181 -5.34 8.18 14.18
C LEU A 181 -5.47 7.04 15.19
N VAL A 182 -5.39 5.82 14.72
CA VAL A 182 -5.20 4.66 15.59
C VAL A 182 -3.73 4.66 16.03
N GLU A 183 -3.46 4.87 17.31
CA GLU A 183 -2.10 4.84 17.89
C GLU A 183 -1.63 3.37 17.98
N ALA A 184 -1.36 2.79 16.82
CA ALA A 184 -1.15 1.37 16.66
C ALA A 184 0.06 0.84 17.45
N GLU A 185 -0.19 -0.12 18.34
CA GLU A 185 0.86 -0.96 18.93
C GLU A 185 1.28 -2.03 17.92
N VAL A 186 0.31 -2.56 17.17
CA VAL A 186 0.49 -3.56 16.11
C VAL A 186 -0.42 -3.19 14.94
N SER A 187 0.07 -3.37 13.74
CA SER A 187 -0.71 -3.18 12.52
C SER A 187 -0.42 -4.26 11.50
N GLY A 188 -1.27 -4.37 10.52
CA GLY A 188 -1.10 -5.40 9.52
C GLY A 188 -2.09 -5.36 8.39
N GLY A 189 -2.06 -6.42 7.62
CA GLY A 189 -3.01 -6.69 6.56
C GLY A 189 -3.45 -8.14 6.55
N GLY A 190 -4.39 -8.46 5.70
CA GLY A 190 -4.84 -9.83 5.53
C GLY A 190 -5.48 -10.08 4.19
N LEU A 191 -5.39 -11.32 3.73
CA LEU A 191 -6.05 -11.82 2.54
C LEU A 191 -7.14 -12.80 2.99
N SER A 192 -8.40 -12.49 2.72
CA SER A 192 -9.53 -13.36 3.12
C SER A 192 -9.56 -14.67 2.36
N GLN A 193 -8.88 -14.72 1.23
CA GLN A 193 -8.71 -15.93 0.43
C GLN A 193 -7.31 -15.97 -0.18
N THR A 194 -6.62 -17.09 0.01
CA THR A 194 -5.37 -17.42 -0.67
C THR A 194 -5.64 -18.41 -1.80
N SER A 195 -4.66 -18.66 -2.66
CA SER A 195 -4.78 -19.60 -3.78
C SER A 195 -5.08 -21.06 -3.36
N ASN A 196 -4.76 -21.44 -2.13
CA ASN A 196 -5.09 -22.74 -1.53
C ASN A 196 -6.42 -22.74 -0.76
N GLY A 197 -7.21 -21.68 -0.88
CA GLY A 197 -8.54 -21.55 -0.27
C GLY A 197 -8.54 -21.16 1.21
N GLY A 198 -7.37 -20.99 1.83
CA GLY A 198 -7.25 -20.50 3.21
C GLY A 198 -7.24 -18.97 3.30
N MET A 199 -6.89 -18.45 4.48
CA MET A 199 -6.66 -17.03 4.75
C MET A 199 -5.22 -16.79 5.18
N SER A 200 -4.71 -15.56 5.00
CA SER A 200 -3.40 -15.16 5.51
C SER A 200 -3.47 -13.81 6.19
N ILE A 201 -2.88 -13.69 7.37
CA ILE A 201 -2.77 -12.45 8.14
C ILE A 201 -1.29 -12.11 8.29
N SER A 202 -0.92 -10.87 7.99
CA SER A 202 0.41 -10.31 8.21
C SER A 202 0.36 -9.28 9.32
N ALA A 203 1.33 -9.27 10.24
CA ALA A 203 1.39 -8.35 11.37
C ALA A 203 2.81 -7.85 11.62
N ALA A 204 2.93 -6.58 11.99
CA ALA A 204 4.18 -5.96 12.41
C ALA A 204 3.92 -5.00 13.57
N TRP A 205 4.93 -4.76 14.41
CA TRP A 205 4.85 -3.79 15.50
C TRP A 205 4.74 -2.35 14.97
N GLY A 206 3.96 -1.54 15.64
CA GLY A 206 3.80 -0.11 15.36
C GLY A 206 2.88 0.18 14.17
N PHE A 207 3.14 1.32 13.52
CA PHE A 207 2.33 1.79 12.39
C PHE A 207 2.59 0.97 11.13
N GLY A 208 1.53 0.72 10.33
CA GLY A 208 1.58 -0.09 9.11
C GLY A 208 2.37 0.50 7.93
N GLU A 209 3.03 1.64 8.10
CA GLU A 209 3.76 2.31 7.01
C GLU A 209 4.94 1.47 6.53
N SER A 210 5.77 0.96 7.43
CA SER A 210 6.91 0.11 7.09
C SER A 210 6.49 -1.22 6.44
N LEU A 211 5.35 -1.78 6.90
CA LEU A 211 4.76 -2.96 6.28
C LEU A 211 4.26 -2.67 4.86
N ALA A 212 3.53 -1.57 4.68
CA ALA A 212 3.01 -1.15 3.39
C ALA A 212 4.13 -0.83 2.40
N GLN A 213 5.23 -0.21 2.86
CA GLN A 213 6.40 0.09 2.04
C GLN A 213 7.29 -1.14 1.78
N GLY A 214 7.04 -2.26 2.47
CA GLY A 214 7.81 -3.50 2.31
C GLY A 214 9.21 -3.43 2.93
N GLU A 215 9.38 -2.65 4.00
CA GLU A 215 10.65 -2.44 4.70
C GLU A 215 10.91 -3.45 5.81
N VAL A 216 9.88 -4.21 6.20
CA VAL A 216 9.93 -5.25 7.25
C VAL A 216 9.46 -6.58 6.70
N VAL A 217 9.88 -7.68 7.34
CA VAL A 217 9.30 -9.01 7.16
C VAL A 217 8.29 -9.21 8.29
N PRO A 218 6.98 -9.17 8.01
CA PRO A 218 5.97 -9.31 9.06
C PRO A 218 5.87 -10.74 9.60
N ASP A 219 5.30 -10.88 10.81
CA ASP A 219 4.72 -12.16 11.22
C ASP A 219 3.63 -12.56 10.23
N ARG A 220 3.56 -13.86 9.91
CA ARG A 220 2.51 -14.42 9.07
C ARG A 220 1.77 -15.53 9.78
N TYR A 221 0.45 -15.44 9.73
CA TYR A 221 -0.48 -16.43 10.24
C TYR A 221 -1.32 -16.95 9.07
N ASP A 222 -1.11 -18.21 8.71
CA ASP A 222 -1.91 -18.89 7.69
C ASP A 222 -3.02 -19.67 8.35
N LEU A 223 -4.24 -19.50 7.86
CA LEU A 223 -5.43 -20.13 8.40
C LEU A 223 -6.15 -20.95 7.33
N SER A 224 -6.88 -21.98 7.77
CA SER A 224 -7.79 -22.72 6.91
C SER A 224 -8.97 -21.85 6.46
N SER A 225 -9.77 -22.36 5.51
CA SER A 225 -11.05 -21.72 5.10
C SER A 225 -12.01 -21.58 6.27
N GLU A 226 -11.97 -22.46 7.25
CA GLU A 226 -12.77 -22.42 8.48
C GLU A 226 -12.27 -21.38 9.48
N GLY A 227 -10.99 -20.94 9.34
CA GLY A 227 -10.32 -19.97 10.22
C GLY A 227 -9.48 -20.60 11.31
N GLU A 228 -9.14 -21.87 11.18
CA GLU A 228 -8.20 -22.54 12.06
C GLU A 228 -6.76 -22.18 11.66
N ILE A 229 -5.91 -21.88 12.63
CA ILE A 229 -4.50 -21.56 12.40
C ILE A 229 -3.77 -22.81 11.94
N VAL A 230 -3.21 -22.78 10.74
CA VAL A 230 -2.46 -23.86 10.10
C VAL A 230 -0.96 -23.70 10.31
N GLU A 231 -0.45 -22.49 10.13
CA GLU A 231 0.97 -22.18 10.23
C GLU A 231 1.18 -20.77 10.79
N VAL A 232 2.26 -20.61 11.58
CA VAL A 232 2.71 -19.29 12.04
C VAL A 232 4.18 -19.15 11.70
N ILE A 233 4.52 -18.09 10.96
CA ILE A 233 5.88 -17.76 10.57
C ILE A 233 6.23 -16.43 11.22
N ASN A 234 7.25 -16.42 12.06
CA ASN A 234 7.71 -15.21 12.71
C ASN A 234 8.40 -14.29 11.72
N GLY A 235 8.08 -13.02 11.77
CA GLY A 235 8.72 -11.97 11.01
C GLY A 235 10.13 -11.63 11.49
N GLN A 236 10.73 -10.68 10.83
CA GLN A 236 12.05 -10.13 11.18
C GLN A 236 11.98 -8.60 11.08
N GLU A 237 12.35 -7.93 12.13
CA GLU A 237 12.61 -6.50 12.12
C GLU A 237 14.09 -6.26 11.79
N PHE A 238 14.35 -5.49 10.75
CA PHE A 238 15.71 -5.07 10.40
C PHE A 238 15.94 -3.62 10.81
N GLU A 239 16.89 -3.39 11.69
CA GLU A 239 17.30 -2.05 12.16
C GLU A 239 18.09 -1.23 11.12
N HIS A 240 17.98 -1.49 9.83
CA HIS A 240 18.78 -0.78 8.85
C HIS A 240 17.96 0.02 7.85
N SER A 241 17.97 1.34 8.01
CA SER A 241 17.76 2.25 6.89
C SER A 241 18.80 1.96 5.81
N ILE A 242 18.38 1.36 4.70
CA ILE A 242 19.27 1.11 3.55
C ILE A 242 19.53 2.44 2.87
N HIS A 243 20.55 3.14 3.32
CA HIS A 243 21.10 4.25 2.58
C HIS A 243 22.10 3.71 1.55
N CYS A 244 21.93 4.13 0.31
CA CYS A 244 22.86 3.87 -0.77
C CYS A 244 24.23 4.48 -0.44
N HIS A 245 25.19 3.66 0.06
CA HIS A 245 26.46 4.12 0.58
C HIS A 245 27.59 4.26 -0.43
N THR A 246 27.32 4.10 -1.72
CA THR A 246 28.39 4.24 -2.72
C THR A 246 27.88 4.90 -3.98
N HIS A 247 28.21 6.14 -4.22
CA HIS A 247 28.56 6.78 -5.50
C HIS A 247 28.40 8.30 -5.57
N HIS A 248 28.18 9.00 -4.46
CA HIS A 248 28.42 10.46 -4.46
C HIS A 248 29.16 10.85 -3.20
N GLY A 249 30.44 11.15 -3.37
CA GLY A 249 31.24 11.76 -2.33
C GLY A 249 30.71 13.14 -1.97
N GLY A 250 30.47 13.36 -0.70
CA GLY A 250 30.23 14.70 -0.17
C GLY A 250 29.22 14.73 0.99
N ILE A 251 29.80 15.03 2.15
CA ILE A 251 29.22 15.64 3.33
C ILE A 251 28.55 14.67 4.31
N SER A 252 29.38 14.24 5.25
CA SER A 252 29.00 13.76 6.57
C SER A 252 28.38 14.90 7.37
N GLU A 253 27.11 14.80 7.73
CA GLU A 253 26.55 15.56 8.84
C GLU A 253 26.06 14.64 9.93
N ASN A 254 26.67 14.83 11.06
CA ASN A 254 26.44 14.35 12.41
C ASN A 254 25.01 13.86 12.72
N ASN A 255 24.83 12.56 12.76
CA ASN A 255 23.73 11.95 13.51
C ASN A 255 24.07 12.02 15.01
N LYS A 256 23.48 12.96 15.71
CA LYS A 256 23.40 12.92 17.18
C LYS A 256 22.60 11.67 17.57
N LYS A 257 23.32 10.70 18.12
CA LYS A 257 22.74 9.54 18.80
C LYS A 257 21.77 10.02 19.86
N ASN A 258 20.48 9.81 19.65
CA ASN A 258 19.50 9.81 20.72
C ASN A 258 19.77 8.56 21.59
N LYS A 259 20.50 8.79 22.66
CA LYS A 259 20.77 7.80 23.73
C LYS A 259 19.67 7.89 24.78
N ASP A 260 18.46 7.53 24.48
CA ASP A 260 17.42 7.26 25.48
C ASP A 260 16.36 6.34 24.87
N LYS A 261 16.76 5.10 24.58
CA LYS A 261 15.85 3.98 24.38
C LYS A 261 16.02 3.01 25.56
N PRO A 262 14.93 2.54 26.15
CA PRO A 262 15.01 1.58 27.26
C PRO A 262 15.56 0.24 26.76
N SER A 263 16.43 -0.37 27.57
CA SER A 263 17.19 -1.61 27.35
C SER A 263 16.37 -2.90 27.26
N ASN A 264 15.12 -2.85 26.77
CA ASN A 264 14.23 -4.01 26.61
C ASN A 264 13.97 -4.37 25.12
N GLU A 265 14.65 -3.75 24.15
CA GLU A 265 14.39 -3.96 22.71
C GLU A 265 14.89 -5.32 22.18
N GLU A 266 15.87 -5.96 22.82
CA GLU A 266 16.41 -7.26 22.38
C GLU A 266 15.42 -8.44 22.46
N ASN A 267 14.29 -8.28 23.18
CA ASN A 267 13.28 -9.33 23.32
C ASN A 267 12.02 -9.16 22.46
N LEU A 268 11.84 -8.03 21.78
CA LEU A 268 10.64 -7.78 20.96
C LEU A 268 10.71 -8.49 19.61
N SER A 269 11.89 -8.55 18.98
CA SER A 269 12.09 -9.18 17.67
C SER A 269 11.86 -10.72 17.64
N GLN A 270 11.73 -11.36 18.79
CA GLN A 270 11.43 -12.81 18.91
C GLN A 270 9.99 -13.10 19.39
N ARG A 271 9.20 -12.05 19.68
CA ARG A 271 7.84 -12.20 20.18
C ARG A 271 6.85 -11.95 19.06
N GLN A 272 5.92 -12.89 18.88
CA GLN A 272 4.80 -12.72 17.95
C GLN A 272 4.03 -11.44 18.26
N CYS A 273 3.70 -10.67 17.19
CA CYS A 273 2.96 -9.42 17.32
C CYS A 273 1.53 -9.63 17.82
N LEU A 274 0.92 -10.77 17.52
CA LEU A 274 -0.47 -11.06 17.86
C LEU A 274 -0.59 -12.25 18.81
N THR A 275 -1.54 -12.16 19.71
CA THR A 275 -2.06 -13.32 20.44
C THR A 275 -2.99 -14.14 19.52
N MET A 276 -3.14 -15.44 19.81
CA MET A 276 -4.07 -16.31 19.06
C MET A 276 -5.51 -15.80 19.08
N SER A 277 -5.94 -15.13 20.17
CA SER A 277 -7.26 -14.50 20.26
C SER A 277 -7.43 -13.37 19.25
N GLN A 278 -6.40 -12.52 19.10
CA GLN A 278 -6.41 -11.43 18.12
C GLN A 278 -6.38 -11.96 16.68
N VAL A 279 -5.61 -13.02 16.40
CA VAL A 279 -5.61 -13.68 15.09
C VAL A 279 -7.01 -14.16 14.72
N ASN A 280 -7.69 -14.83 15.65
CA ASN A 280 -9.06 -15.31 15.44
C ASN A 280 -10.06 -14.15 15.24
N GLU A 281 -9.90 -13.06 15.98
CA GLU A 281 -10.74 -11.87 15.86
C GLU A 281 -10.55 -11.20 14.47
N ILE A 282 -9.31 -11.03 14.02
CA ILE A 282 -9.00 -10.49 12.69
C ILE A 282 -9.59 -11.40 11.60
N ALA A 283 -9.42 -12.72 11.71
CA ALA A 283 -9.99 -13.68 10.78
C ALA A 283 -11.53 -13.58 10.70
N ALA A 284 -12.20 -13.41 11.84
CA ALA A 284 -13.64 -13.20 11.89
C ALA A 284 -14.05 -11.88 11.20
N TYR A 285 -13.28 -10.79 11.42
CA TYR A 285 -13.51 -9.52 10.74
C TYR A 285 -13.28 -9.62 9.21
N MET A 286 -12.27 -10.35 8.77
CA MET A 286 -12.00 -10.60 7.35
C MET A 286 -13.17 -11.35 6.68
N LYS A 287 -13.66 -12.42 7.29
CA LYS A 287 -14.83 -13.15 6.80
C LYS A 287 -16.09 -12.27 6.75
N LYS A 288 -16.27 -11.43 7.76
CA LYS A 288 -17.38 -10.49 7.80
C LYS A 288 -17.24 -9.42 6.71
N ALA A 289 -16.04 -8.89 6.48
CA ALA A 289 -15.74 -7.94 5.42
C ALA A 289 -16.00 -8.55 4.03
N GLU A 290 -15.55 -9.79 3.78
CA GLU A 290 -15.84 -10.53 2.56
C GLU A 290 -17.33 -10.68 2.30
N LYS A 291 -18.10 -11.02 3.33
CA LYS A 291 -19.56 -11.11 3.23
C LYS A 291 -20.22 -9.76 2.92
N ILE A 292 -19.73 -8.67 3.50
CA ILE A 292 -20.23 -7.31 3.29
C ILE A 292 -19.93 -6.82 1.88
N ILE A 293 -18.69 -7.02 1.42
CA ILE A 293 -18.21 -6.59 0.08
C ILE A 293 -18.74 -7.52 -1.02
N GLY A 294 -19.06 -8.80 -0.68
CA GLY A 294 -19.60 -9.79 -1.61
C GLY A 294 -18.56 -10.57 -2.42
N GLN A 295 -17.28 -10.41 -2.12
CA GLN A 295 -16.17 -11.14 -2.75
C GLN A 295 -14.97 -11.17 -1.83
N ALA A 296 -13.93 -11.98 -2.16
CA ALA A 296 -12.68 -12.03 -1.43
C ALA A 296 -12.09 -10.63 -1.27
N VAL A 297 -11.50 -10.35 -0.11
CA VAL A 297 -10.97 -9.03 0.24
C VAL A 297 -9.51 -9.10 0.71
N GLU A 298 -8.78 -8.06 0.37
CA GLU A 298 -7.56 -7.65 1.06
C GLU A 298 -7.94 -6.57 2.07
N VAL A 299 -7.47 -6.74 3.31
CA VAL A 299 -7.78 -5.80 4.40
C VAL A 299 -6.51 -5.19 4.98
N GLU A 300 -6.64 -3.96 5.49
CA GLU A 300 -5.67 -3.33 6.39
C GLU A 300 -6.34 -3.13 7.76
N TRP A 301 -5.58 -3.36 8.81
CA TRP A 301 -6.05 -3.23 10.18
C TRP A 301 -4.95 -2.67 11.08
N ALA A 302 -5.35 -2.10 12.21
CA ALA A 302 -4.46 -1.67 13.28
C ALA A 302 -5.09 -1.97 14.63
N ALA A 303 -4.26 -2.25 15.63
CA ALA A 303 -4.68 -2.49 16.99
C ALA A 303 -3.99 -1.54 17.96
N ASP A 304 -4.77 -0.95 18.84
CA ASP A 304 -4.35 -0.15 19.97
C ASP A 304 -4.98 -0.67 21.27
N VAL A 305 -4.83 0.06 22.36
CA VAL A 305 -5.46 -0.27 23.67
C VAL A 305 -6.99 -0.39 23.59
N SER A 306 -7.65 0.18 22.60
CA SER A 306 -9.10 0.09 22.38
C SER A 306 -9.53 -1.12 21.57
N GLY A 307 -8.59 -1.90 21.06
CA GLY A 307 -8.81 -3.10 20.25
C GLY A 307 -8.49 -2.90 18.76
N ILE A 308 -8.92 -3.88 17.95
CA ILE A 308 -8.64 -3.93 16.52
C ILE A 308 -9.61 -3.02 15.76
N LYS A 309 -9.07 -2.23 14.81
CA LYS A 309 -9.82 -1.38 13.89
C LYS A 309 -9.50 -1.76 12.45
N MET A 310 -10.53 -1.91 11.62
CA MET A 310 -10.40 -2.13 10.18
C MET A 310 -10.17 -0.79 9.49
N LEU A 311 -9.01 -0.62 8.87
CA LEU A 311 -8.58 0.65 8.24
C LEU A 311 -8.92 0.72 6.76
N GLN A 312 -8.97 -0.43 6.08
CA GLN A 312 -9.33 -0.52 4.67
C GLN A 312 -9.78 -1.95 4.34
N ALA A 313 -10.69 -2.10 3.39
CA ALA A 313 -10.91 -3.36 2.68
C ALA A 313 -11.11 -3.07 1.20
N ARG A 314 -10.52 -3.90 0.36
CA ARG A 314 -10.64 -3.80 -1.10
C ARG A 314 -10.85 -5.18 -1.71
N PRO A 315 -11.50 -5.25 -2.88
CA PRO A 315 -11.65 -6.50 -3.61
C PRO A 315 -10.31 -7.18 -3.89
N LEU A 316 -10.23 -8.48 -3.66
CA LEU A 316 -9.08 -9.31 -3.92
C LEU A 316 -9.36 -10.21 -5.12
N HIS A 317 -8.55 -10.09 -6.17
CA HIS A 317 -8.63 -11.00 -7.31
C HIS A 317 -7.72 -12.19 -7.07
N VAL A 318 -8.31 -13.37 -6.88
CA VAL A 318 -7.61 -14.65 -6.74
C VAL A 318 -7.66 -15.37 -8.09
N ARG A 319 -6.49 -15.77 -8.61
CA ARG A 319 -6.39 -16.59 -9.83
C ARG A 319 -5.75 -17.92 -9.48
N GLU A 320 -6.33 -19.02 -9.97
CA GLU A 320 -5.68 -20.31 -9.94
C GLU A 320 -4.60 -20.36 -11.02
N VAL A 321 -3.42 -20.86 -10.66
CA VAL A 321 -2.28 -21.00 -11.58
C VAL A 321 -1.74 -22.40 -11.50
N HIS A 322 -1.58 -23.04 -12.66
CA HIS A 322 -0.96 -24.35 -12.75
C HIS A 322 0.57 -24.22 -12.87
N ILE A 323 1.31 -24.92 -12.01
CA ILE A 323 2.77 -24.86 -11.95
C ILE A 323 3.35 -26.06 -12.71
N PRO A 324 4.26 -25.85 -13.67
CA PRO A 324 4.99 -26.96 -14.31
C PRO A 324 6.11 -27.44 -13.41
N ASP A 325 5.98 -28.66 -12.87
CA ASP A 325 6.84 -29.17 -11.79
C ASP A 325 8.14 -29.89 -12.22
N ASP A 326 8.18 -30.47 -13.41
CA ASP A 326 9.17 -31.53 -13.72
C ASP A 326 10.63 -31.06 -13.76
N ILE A 327 10.90 -29.83 -14.22
CA ILE A 327 12.27 -29.31 -14.39
C ILE A 327 12.87 -28.82 -13.06
N TRP A 328 12.03 -28.37 -12.16
CA TRP A 328 12.41 -27.72 -10.92
C TRP A 328 12.47 -28.66 -9.72
N ASN A 329 11.99 -29.91 -9.86
CA ASN A 329 12.03 -30.92 -8.82
C ASN A 329 13.46 -31.23 -8.38
N GLY A 330 13.69 -31.23 -7.07
CA GLY A 330 15.02 -31.50 -6.49
C GLY A 330 16.05 -30.37 -6.64
N LYS A 331 15.67 -29.20 -7.14
CA LYS A 331 16.53 -28.01 -7.18
C LYS A 331 16.52 -27.31 -5.80
N PRO A 332 17.60 -26.56 -5.46
CA PRO A 332 17.62 -25.74 -4.27
C PRO A 332 16.40 -24.81 -4.22
N SER A 333 15.81 -24.66 -3.06
CA SER A 333 14.64 -23.81 -2.86
C SER A 333 14.74 -22.95 -1.61
N LEU A 334 14.00 -21.82 -1.64
CA LEU A 334 13.75 -20.93 -0.51
C LEU A 334 12.26 -20.64 -0.45
N ARG A 335 11.76 -20.32 0.75
CA ARG A 335 10.36 -19.94 0.96
C ARG A 335 10.26 -18.56 1.55
N GLY A 336 9.23 -17.82 1.15
CA GLY A 336 8.87 -16.50 1.64
C GLY A 336 7.37 -16.28 1.60
N HIS A 337 6.98 -15.01 1.65
CA HIS A 337 5.58 -14.60 1.57
C HIS A 337 5.13 -14.57 0.11
N PRO A 338 4.01 -15.24 -0.25
CA PRO A 338 3.39 -15.08 -1.56
C PRO A 338 2.95 -13.62 -1.74
N GLY A 339 3.55 -12.91 -2.69
CA GLY A 339 3.29 -11.48 -2.90
C GLY A 339 2.53 -11.17 -4.19
N GLY A 340 2.67 -12.01 -5.20
CA GLY A 340 1.97 -11.91 -6.48
C GLY A 340 1.39 -13.25 -6.89
N ILE A 341 0.49 -13.26 -7.88
CA ILE A 341 -0.15 -14.48 -8.34
C ILE A 341 0.55 -14.97 -9.59
N GLY A 342 0.78 -16.28 -9.66
CA GLY A 342 1.30 -16.94 -10.84
C GLY A 342 2.64 -17.62 -10.62
N TRP A 343 3.15 -18.18 -11.70
CA TRP A 343 4.43 -18.82 -11.79
C TRP A 343 5.22 -18.24 -12.97
N ALA A 344 6.49 -18.00 -12.79
CA ALA A 344 7.38 -17.59 -13.86
C ALA A 344 8.79 -18.11 -13.64
N SER A 345 9.56 -18.15 -14.72
CA SER A 345 10.99 -18.39 -14.67
C SER A 345 11.74 -17.40 -15.55
N GLY A 346 12.98 -17.12 -15.19
CA GLY A 346 13.83 -16.20 -15.92
C GLY A 346 15.25 -16.16 -15.37
N ARG A 347 16.10 -15.37 -15.97
CA ARG A 347 17.45 -15.14 -15.50
C ARG A 347 17.41 -14.25 -14.26
N ALA A 348 18.08 -14.65 -13.21
CA ALA A 348 18.25 -13.84 -11.99
C ALA A 348 19.00 -12.54 -12.32
N CYS A 349 18.40 -11.40 -12.01
CA CYS A 349 19.05 -10.10 -12.07
C CYS A 349 19.02 -9.48 -10.65
N ILE A 350 20.18 -9.51 -9.98
CA ILE A 350 20.32 -8.95 -8.64
C ILE A 350 20.52 -7.45 -8.74
N VAL A 351 19.66 -6.68 -8.07
CA VAL A 351 19.68 -5.21 -8.02
C VAL A 351 19.72 -4.77 -6.57
N SER A 352 20.83 -4.13 -6.21
CA SER A 352 21.08 -3.66 -4.84
C SER A 352 20.66 -2.20 -4.61
N CYS A 353 20.55 -1.40 -5.67
CA CYS A 353 20.07 -0.02 -5.61
C CYS A 353 19.32 0.35 -6.89
N GLU A 354 18.53 1.43 -6.82
CA GLU A 354 17.79 1.97 -7.97
C GLU A 354 18.66 2.35 -9.16
N CYS A 355 19.92 2.69 -8.92
CA CYS A 355 20.88 3.01 -9.98
C CYS A 355 21.20 1.81 -10.90
N GLU A 356 20.94 0.59 -10.46
CA GLU A 356 21.19 -0.65 -11.21
C GLU A 356 19.97 -1.15 -12.01
N ILE A 357 18.84 -0.46 -11.93
CA ILE A 357 17.59 -0.84 -12.63
C ILE A 357 17.79 -1.00 -14.15
N SER A 358 18.75 -0.28 -14.73
CA SER A 358 19.11 -0.40 -16.15
C SER A 358 19.66 -1.78 -16.56
N ARG A 359 20.17 -2.58 -15.60
CA ARG A 359 20.69 -3.94 -15.83
C ARG A 359 19.59 -4.97 -16.12
N ILE A 360 18.34 -4.66 -15.75
CA ILE A 360 17.20 -5.57 -15.91
C ILE A 360 16.82 -5.64 -17.38
N ASN A 361 16.85 -6.85 -17.92
CA ASN A 361 16.37 -7.14 -19.26
C ASN A 361 14.92 -7.66 -19.23
N PRO A 362 14.17 -7.51 -20.34
CA PRO A 362 12.84 -8.12 -20.44
C PRO A 362 12.90 -9.63 -20.20
N GLY A 363 12.03 -10.12 -19.31
CA GLY A 363 11.95 -11.53 -18.94
C GLY A 363 12.89 -11.97 -17.80
N ASP A 364 13.73 -11.08 -17.25
CA ASP A 364 14.52 -11.38 -16.07
C ASP A 364 13.62 -11.55 -14.82
N VAL A 365 14.09 -12.33 -13.85
CA VAL A 365 13.56 -12.33 -12.49
C VAL A 365 14.38 -11.35 -11.66
N LEU A 366 13.73 -10.33 -11.16
CA LEU A 366 14.36 -9.33 -10.29
C LEU A 366 14.58 -9.92 -8.89
N ILE A 367 15.80 -9.84 -8.38
CA ILE A 367 16.15 -10.18 -7.00
C ILE A 367 16.69 -8.93 -6.31
N THR A 368 16.08 -8.55 -5.19
CA THR A 368 16.45 -7.31 -4.47
C THR A 368 16.32 -7.46 -2.97
N LYS A 369 16.93 -6.54 -2.23
CA LYS A 369 16.73 -6.50 -0.77
C LYS A 369 15.38 -5.91 -0.41
N VAL A 370 14.99 -4.80 -1.01
CA VAL A 370 13.79 -4.05 -0.66
C VAL A 370 12.87 -3.94 -1.87
N ALA A 371 11.61 -4.28 -1.66
CA ALA A 371 10.55 -4.13 -2.64
C ALA A 371 9.96 -2.70 -2.62
N GLY A 372 10.82 -1.69 -2.83
CA GLY A 372 10.46 -0.27 -2.75
C GLY A 372 9.66 0.25 -3.95
N PRO A 373 9.06 1.47 -3.80
CA PRO A 373 8.22 2.09 -4.82
C PRO A 373 8.87 2.32 -6.19
N ALA A 374 10.19 2.49 -6.23
CA ALA A 374 10.93 2.70 -7.49
C ALA A 374 10.86 1.49 -8.42
N LEU A 375 10.70 0.29 -7.87
CA LEU A 375 10.60 -0.95 -8.65
C LEU A 375 9.31 -1.06 -9.47
N VAL A 376 8.30 -0.25 -9.18
CA VAL A 376 7.05 -0.21 -9.96
C VAL A 376 7.31 0.04 -11.44
N SER A 377 8.32 0.86 -11.76
CA SER A 377 8.69 1.20 -13.14
C SER A 377 9.26 0.02 -13.94
N VAL A 378 9.80 -1.00 -13.28
CA VAL A 378 10.40 -2.17 -13.94
C VAL A 378 9.48 -3.39 -13.97
N LEU A 379 8.39 -3.38 -13.23
CA LEU A 379 7.43 -4.48 -13.19
C LEU A 379 6.98 -4.95 -14.58
N PRO A 380 6.69 -4.07 -15.57
CA PRO A 380 6.31 -4.53 -16.91
C PRO A 380 7.40 -5.28 -17.67
N ARG A 381 8.65 -5.24 -17.22
CA ARG A 381 9.81 -5.83 -17.89
C ARG A 381 10.22 -7.17 -17.29
N VAL A 382 9.91 -7.40 -16.02
CA VAL A 382 10.33 -8.60 -15.29
C VAL A 382 9.31 -9.74 -15.41
N SER A 383 9.77 -10.96 -15.40
CA SER A 383 8.91 -12.15 -15.35
C SER A 383 8.47 -12.48 -13.91
N GLY A 384 9.23 -12.08 -12.90
CA GLY A 384 8.93 -12.31 -11.50
C GLY A 384 9.81 -11.45 -10.59
N VAL A 385 9.45 -11.39 -9.30
CA VAL A 385 10.19 -10.63 -8.28
C VAL A 385 10.45 -11.49 -7.04
N ILE A 386 11.68 -11.39 -6.53
CA ILE A 386 12.09 -11.97 -5.25
C ILE A 386 12.66 -10.82 -4.41
N ALA A 387 12.19 -10.66 -3.17
CA ALA A 387 12.74 -9.67 -2.27
C ALA A 387 13.05 -10.25 -0.88
N GLU A 388 14.13 -9.72 -0.26
CA GLU A 388 14.48 -10.13 1.10
C GLU A 388 13.52 -9.57 2.13
N LEU A 389 12.97 -8.38 1.87
CA LEU A 389 12.00 -7.71 2.72
C LEU A 389 10.61 -7.65 2.07
N GLY A 390 9.61 -7.33 2.89
CA GLY A 390 8.23 -7.19 2.47
C GLY A 390 7.36 -8.41 2.76
N GLY A 391 6.06 -8.23 2.67
CA GLY A 391 5.03 -9.24 2.90
C GLY A 391 3.92 -9.21 1.86
N SER A 392 2.97 -10.14 1.97
CA SER A 392 1.86 -10.33 1.02
C SER A 392 0.94 -9.12 0.88
N THR A 393 0.92 -8.23 1.85
CA THR A 393 0.07 -7.03 1.89
C THR A 393 0.82 -5.72 1.61
N SER A 394 2.09 -5.79 1.18
CA SER A 394 2.84 -4.61 0.77
C SER A 394 2.31 -4.01 -0.55
N HIS A 395 2.58 -2.73 -0.79
CA HIS A 395 2.18 -2.05 -2.02
C HIS A 395 2.69 -2.75 -3.29
N LEU A 396 3.93 -3.27 -3.25
CA LEU A 396 4.48 -3.99 -4.39
C LEU A 396 3.75 -5.33 -4.63
N ALA A 397 3.41 -6.06 -3.55
CA ALA A 397 2.63 -7.28 -3.64
C ALA A 397 1.25 -7.02 -4.27
N SER A 398 0.60 -5.93 -3.88
CA SER A 398 -0.68 -5.52 -4.47
C SER A 398 -0.58 -5.22 -5.95
N LEU A 399 0.44 -4.47 -6.36
CA LEU A 399 0.70 -4.20 -7.78
C LEU A 399 1.10 -5.46 -8.55
N GLY A 400 1.82 -6.39 -7.91
CA GLY A 400 2.13 -7.69 -8.49
C GLY A 400 0.88 -8.50 -8.79
N ARG A 401 -0.06 -8.55 -7.86
CA ARG A 401 -1.37 -9.21 -8.06
C ARG A 401 -2.18 -8.54 -9.17
N GLU A 402 -2.25 -7.22 -9.17
CA GLU A 402 -2.94 -6.45 -10.21
C GLU A 402 -2.39 -6.75 -11.61
N ARG A 403 -1.06 -6.81 -11.73
CA ARG A 403 -0.37 -7.01 -13.03
C ARG A 403 -0.14 -8.49 -13.40
N GLY A 404 -0.48 -9.41 -12.50
CA GLY A 404 -0.26 -10.85 -12.71
C GLY A 404 1.23 -11.24 -12.71
N ILE A 405 2.07 -10.53 -11.93
CA ILE A 405 3.50 -10.78 -11.82
C ILE A 405 3.76 -11.63 -10.58
N PRO A 406 4.31 -12.85 -10.71
CA PRO A 406 4.66 -13.68 -9.58
C PRO A 406 5.69 -13.01 -8.68
N MET A 407 5.43 -12.99 -7.37
CA MET A 407 6.35 -12.41 -6.39
C MET A 407 6.45 -13.27 -5.14
N VAL A 408 7.66 -13.40 -4.63
CA VAL A 408 7.94 -13.98 -3.32
C VAL A 408 8.79 -13.00 -2.53
N LEU A 409 8.27 -12.58 -1.38
CA LEU A 409 8.83 -11.54 -0.54
C LEU A 409 9.25 -12.10 0.82
N GLY A 410 10.09 -11.39 1.55
CA GLY A 410 10.52 -11.83 2.88
C GLY A 410 11.41 -13.08 2.85
N ILE A 411 12.29 -13.21 1.87
CA ILE A 411 13.27 -14.33 1.79
C ILE A 411 14.63 -13.84 2.29
N PRO A 412 15.06 -14.19 3.50
CA PRO A 412 16.33 -13.74 4.05
C PRO A 412 17.52 -14.17 3.17
N ASP A 413 18.43 -13.22 2.92
CA ASP A 413 19.68 -13.44 2.16
C ASP A 413 19.48 -13.95 0.71
N ALA A 414 18.34 -13.72 0.10
CA ALA A 414 18.07 -14.18 -1.27
C ALA A 414 19.11 -13.65 -2.26
N THR A 415 19.57 -12.41 -2.08
CA THR A 415 20.60 -11.79 -2.93
C THR A 415 21.99 -12.42 -2.76
N GLN A 416 22.22 -13.16 -1.68
CA GLN A 416 23.49 -13.86 -1.42
C GLN A 416 23.40 -15.35 -1.79
N LYS A 417 22.22 -15.97 -1.56
CA LYS A 417 21.99 -17.40 -1.79
C LYS A 417 21.78 -17.76 -3.25
N ILE A 418 21.19 -16.84 -4.02
CA ILE A 418 20.95 -17.00 -5.45
C ILE A 418 22.00 -16.18 -6.20
N SER A 419 22.75 -16.83 -7.09
CA SER A 419 23.78 -16.14 -7.88
C SER A 419 23.17 -15.31 -9.02
N ASP A 420 23.73 -14.14 -9.31
CA ASP A 420 23.35 -13.33 -10.48
C ASP A 420 23.51 -14.12 -11.78
N GLY A 421 22.53 -14.02 -12.66
CA GLY A 421 22.56 -14.67 -13.99
C GLY A 421 22.10 -16.11 -14.05
N VAL A 422 21.85 -16.80 -12.92
CA VAL A 422 21.31 -18.19 -12.94
C VAL A 422 19.83 -18.21 -13.32
N MET A 423 19.34 -19.36 -13.79
CA MET A 423 17.91 -19.54 -14.01
C MET A 423 17.19 -19.74 -12.69
N VAL A 424 16.13 -18.99 -12.49
CA VAL A 424 15.29 -18.98 -11.28
C VAL A 424 13.83 -19.17 -11.65
N ALA A 425 13.10 -19.89 -10.83
CA ALA A 425 11.64 -19.99 -10.87
C ALA A 425 11.04 -19.35 -9.63
N VAL A 426 9.96 -18.61 -9.81
CA VAL A 426 9.20 -17.91 -8.78
C VAL A 426 7.78 -18.42 -8.78
N ASP A 427 7.36 -19.01 -7.68
CA ASP A 427 5.98 -19.41 -7.44
C ASP A 427 5.34 -18.42 -6.45
N GLY A 428 4.64 -17.45 -6.99
CA GLY A 428 3.92 -16.43 -6.21
C GLY A 428 2.66 -16.97 -5.50
N VAL A 429 2.31 -18.23 -5.73
CA VAL A 429 1.16 -18.92 -5.12
C VAL A 429 1.58 -19.62 -3.83
N SER A 430 2.61 -20.49 -3.92
CA SER A 430 3.12 -21.21 -2.75
C SER A 430 4.14 -20.42 -1.93
N GLY A 431 4.66 -19.32 -2.46
CA GLY A 431 5.76 -18.57 -1.85
C GLY A 431 7.10 -19.28 -1.97
N GLU A 432 7.26 -20.17 -2.96
CA GLU A 432 8.50 -20.90 -3.17
C GLU A 432 9.31 -20.33 -4.34
N VAL A 433 10.62 -20.29 -4.15
CA VAL A 433 11.60 -19.91 -5.18
C VAL A 433 12.57 -21.05 -5.36
N ARG A 434 12.86 -21.41 -6.60
CA ARG A 434 13.85 -22.46 -6.95
C ARG A 434 14.84 -21.93 -7.98
N TRP A 435 16.09 -22.40 -7.94
CA TRP A 435 17.09 -21.97 -8.93
C TRP A 435 17.98 -23.12 -9.39
N MET A 436 18.56 -22.94 -10.56
CA MET A 436 19.57 -23.85 -11.11
C MET A 436 20.93 -23.46 -10.54
N PRO A 437 21.64 -24.34 -9.83
CA PRO A 437 23.00 -24.03 -9.36
C PRO A 437 23.88 -23.64 -10.55
N SER A 438 24.75 -22.63 -10.35
CA SER A 438 25.81 -22.36 -11.32
C SER A 438 26.67 -23.62 -11.46
N ASN A 439 26.81 -24.17 -12.66
CA ASN A 439 27.84 -25.15 -12.95
C ASN A 439 29.20 -24.46 -12.88
N ILE A 440 29.74 -24.28 -11.67
CA ILE A 440 31.14 -23.93 -11.47
C ILE A 440 31.87 -25.30 -11.65
N SER A 441 32.30 -25.57 -12.87
CA SER A 441 33.29 -26.64 -13.17
C SER A 441 34.68 -26.13 -12.85
#